data_931638a41e63e1a255aa7c9bb92b84bc
#
_entry.id   931638a41e63e1a255aa7c9bb92b84bc
#
_cell.length_a   1.000
_cell.length_b   1.000
_cell.length_c   1.000
_cell.angle_alpha   90.00
_cell.angle_beta   90.00
_cell.angle_gamma   90.00
#
_symmetry.space_group_name_H-M   'P 1'
#
loop_
_entity.id
_entity.type
_entity.pdbx_description
1 polymer ?
#
loop_
_entity_poly.entity_id
_entity_poly.type
_entity_poly.pdbx_seq_one_letter_code
_entity_poly.pdbx_strand_id
1 'polypeptide(L)'
;MIVGAAGRVGSSLARSFPEATCLKRGDLDVGDPCTVARFGWSRDDVVLNAAGYTDVDAAQSRAGSAAAWRTNHVGAANLAQAAIRHRFVLLHLSTDYVFSGRTTGAISEDAPVDPLNVYGESKAAGDSEVARTPRHYIVRTSWVVGEGENFVRRMLRLAHAGQRPTIVDDQFGRLTFADDLCAAIRHLVVHRPAFGTYNVTNDGTPATWAAIARKVFIAAGRRDEDVSGRTTREFLAEFPKKAERPLNSVLDLGKARGVGIELHDWEPRLKEYLERELTR
;
A
#
# COMPACT_ATOMS: atom_id res chain seq x y z
N MET A 1 -5.47 17.45 -5.86
CA MET A 1 -6.01 17.24 -4.49
C MET A 1 -5.56 15.89 -3.93
N ILE A 2 -5.41 15.78 -2.61
CA ILE A 2 -5.06 14.52 -1.94
C ILE A 2 -6.18 14.20 -0.95
N VAL A 3 -6.90 13.10 -1.19
CA VAL A 3 -7.96 12.60 -0.30
C VAL A 3 -7.35 11.54 0.62
N GLY A 4 -7.65 11.64 1.94
CA GLY A 4 -7.00 10.80 2.95
C GLY A 4 -5.58 11.28 3.33
N ALA A 5 -5.33 12.58 3.26
CA ALA A 5 -4.03 13.21 3.50
C ALA A 5 -3.43 12.96 4.90
N ALA A 6 -4.25 12.56 5.89
CA ALA A 6 -3.78 12.23 7.23
C ALA A 6 -3.21 10.80 7.35
N GLY A 7 -3.40 9.94 6.33
CA GLY A 7 -2.88 8.58 6.30
C GLY A 7 -1.37 8.53 6.04
N ARG A 8 -0.76 7.33 6.23
CA ARG A 8 0.70 7.12 6.05
C ARG A 8 1.18 7.57 4.66
N VAL A 9 0.57 7.07 3.59
CA VAL A 9 0.92 7.48 2.22
C VAL A 9 0.40 8.89 1.92
N GLY A 10 -0.79 9.24 2.42
CA GLY A 10 -1.38 10.57 2.23
C GLY A 10 -0.50 11.71 2.75
N SER A 11 0.14 11.53 3.91
CA SER A 11 1.07 12.52 4.46
C SER A 11 2.37 12.63 3.65
N SER A 12 2.86 11.52 3.10
CA SER A 12 4.02 11.54 2.18
C SER A 12 3.66 12.21 0.86
N LEU A 13 2.46 11.96 0.31
CA LEU A 13 1.95 12.66 -0.87
C LEU A 13 1.83 14.17 -0.63
N ALA A 14 1.34 14.58 0.56
CA ALA A 14 1.23 16.00 0.90
C ALA A 14 2.60 16.73 0.87
N ARG A 15 3.67 16.04 1.27
CA ARG A 15 5.05 16.59 1.15
C ARG A 15 5.54 16.60 -0.30
N SER A 16 5.18 15.59 -1.08
CA SER A 16 5.60 15.47 -2.50
C SER A 16 4.83 16.41 -3.44
N PHE A 17 3.66 16.86 -3.02
CA PHE A 17 2.79 17.79 -3.76
C PHE A 17 2.38 18.97 -2.85
N PRO A 18 3.32 19.87 -2.51
CA PRO A 18 3.04 20.95 -1.56
C PRO A 18 1.96 21.92 -2.04
N GLU A 19 1.70 21.96 -3.34
CA GLU A 19 0.64 22.76 -3.99
C GLU A 19 -0.74 22.11 -3.89
N ALA A 20 -0.83 20.84 -3.46
CA ALA A 20 -2.08 20.11 -3.48
C ALA A 20 -2.98 20.47 -2.27
N THR A 21 -4.27 20.62 -2.53
CA THR A 21 -5.28 20.67 -1.46
C THR A 21 -5.34 19.31 -0.76
N CYS A 22 -5.07 19.31 0.55
CA CYS A 22 -5.04 18.12 1.39
C CYS A 22 -6.37 17.96 2.13
N LEU A 23 -7.11 16.90 1.83
CA LEU A 23 -8.43 16.61 2.41
C LEU A 23 -8.32 15.44 3.39
N LYS A 24 -8.67 15.69 4.65
CA LYS A 24 -8.83 14.67 5.69
C LYS A 24 -10.27 14.16 5.70
N ARG A 25 -10.54 13.12 6.48
CA ARG A 25 -11.90 12.55 6.59
C ARG A 25 -12.97 13.55 7.05
N GLY A 26 -12.59 14.53 7.89
CA GLY A 26 -13.49 15.60 8.33
C GLY A 26 -13.85 16.60 7.22
N ASP A 27 -12.96 16.76 6.22
CA ASP A 27 -13.17 17.65 5.08
C ASP A 27 -13.96 16.96 3.97
N LEU A 28 -13.69 15.67 3.75
CA LEU A 28 -14.35 14.82 2.75
C LEU A 28 -14.39 13.36 3.22
N ASP A 29 -15.53 12.91 3.72
CA ASP A 29 -15.79 11.50 3.98
C ASP A 29 -16.16 10.79 2.68
N VAL A 30 -15.21 10.08 2.08
CA VAL A 30 -15.44 9.35 0.82
C VAL A 30 -16.53 8.30 0.93
N GLY A 31 -16.75 7.72 2.12
CA GLY A 31 -17.80 6.74 2.37
C GLY A 31 -19.20 7.36 2.50
N ASP A 32 -19.34 8.68 2.42
CA ASP A 32 -20.63 9.39 2.36
C ASP A 32 -20.87 9.95 0.96
N PRO A 33 -21.79 9.37 0.17
CA PRO A 33 -22.08 9.82 -1.19
C PRO A 33 -22.55 11.28 -1.26
N CYS A 34 -23.21 11.78 -0.20
CA CYS A 34 -23.71 13.16 -0.18
C CYS A 34 -22.56 14.16 -0.08
N THR A 35 -21.54 13.90 0.74
CA THR A 35 -20.37 14.78 0.85
C THR A 35 -19.58 14.79 -0.44
N VAL A 36 -19.36 13.62 -1.08
CA VAL A 36 -18.66 13.52 -2.35
C VAL A 36 -19.44 14.22 -3.49
N ALA A 37 -20.76 14.04 -3.55
CA ALA A 37 -21.58 14.64 -4.59
C ALA A 37 -21.65 16.19 -4.52
N ARG A 38 -21.56 16.75 -3.30
CA ARG A 38 -21.63 18.21 -3.07
C ARG A 38 -20.27 18.89 -3.13
N PHE A 39 -19.18 18.14 -3.19
CA PHE A 39 -17.83 18.71 -3.25
C PHE A 39 -17.60 19.44 -4.58
N GLY A 40 -16.89 20.56 -4.54
CA GLY A 40 -16.61 21.40 -5.70
C GLY A 40 -15.51 20.83 -6.61
N TRP A 41 -15.80 19.76 -7.35
CA TRP A 41 -14.85 19.14 -8.29
C TRP A 41 -14.65 19.97 -9.55
N SER A 42 -13.40 20.03 -10.05
CA SER A 42 -13.04 20.64 -11.33
C SER A 42 -12.54 19.58 -12.32
N ARG A 43 -12.77 19.79 -13.62
CA ARG A 43 -12.26 18.93 -14.70
C ARG A 43 -10.74 18.87 -14.74
N ASP A 44 -10.07 19.93 -14.33
CA ASP A 44 -8.60 20.03 -14.36
C ASP A 44 -7.95 19.41 -13.12
N ASP A 45 -8.76 18.94 -12.16
CA ASP A 45 -8.26 18.28 -10.97
C ASP A 45 -7.56 16.96 -11.31
N VAL A 46 -6.50 16.68 -10.55
CA VAL A 46 -5.99 15.34 -10.32
C VAL A 46 -6.28 14.99 -8.87
N VAL A 47 -7.07 13.96 -8.66
CA VAL A 47 -7.47 13.50 -7.32
C VAL A 47 -6.67 12.25 -6.96
N LEU A 48 -5.79 12.37 -5.96
CA LEU A 48 -5.00 11.28 -5.41
C LEU A 48 -5.78 10.68 -4.24
N ASN A 49 -6.42 9.53 -4.45
CA ASN A 49 -7.16 8.83 -3.41
C ASN A 49 -6.24 7.93 -2.58
N ALA A 50 -5.75 8.46 -1.46
CA ALA A 50 -5.02 7.75 -0.41
C ALA A 50 -5.92 7.38 0.78
N ALA A 51 -7.23 7.64 0.71
CA ALA A 51 -8.16 7.19 1.73
C ALA A 51 -8.33 5.67 1.66
N GLY A 52 -8.18 5.01 2.78
CA GLY A 52 -8.31 3.56 2.88
C GLY A 52 -8.38 3.09 4.33
N TYR A 53 -9.15 2.04 4.56
CA TYR A 53 -9.10 1.25 5.78
C TYR A 53 -8.00 0.20 5.60
N THR A 54 -6.97 0.21 6.45
CA THR A 54 -5.74 -0.58 6.24
C THR A 54 -5.44 -1.57 7.37
N ASP A 55 -6.29 -1.64 8.40
CA ASP A 55 -6.14 -2.66 9.46
C ASP A 55 -6.70 -4.00 8.96
N VAL A 56 -5.80 -4.79 8.38
CA VAL A 56 -6.12 -6.08 7.73
C VAL A 56 -6.74 -7.07 8.71
N ASP A 57 -6.24 -7.11 9.95
CA ASP A 57 -6.72 -8.05 10.96
C ASP A 57 -8.08 -7.60 11.53
N ALA A 58 -8.22 -6.32 11.85
CA ALA A 58 -9.50 -5.79 12.34
C ALA A 58 -10.60 -5.86 11.28
N ALA A 59 -10.26 -5.83 9.98
CA ALA A 59 -11.21 -6.01 8.89
C ALA A 59 -11.95 -7.36 8.94
N GLN A 60 -11.40 -8.40 9.59
CA GLN A 60 -12.05 -9.70 9.76
C GLN A 60 -13.20 -9.65 10.79
N SER A 61 -13.28 -8.62 11.62
CA SER A 61 -14.40 -8.42 12.53
C SER A 61 -15.61 -7.78 11.83
N ARG A 62 -16.81 -7.99 12.37
CA ARG A 62 -18.04 -7.38 11.79
C ARG A 62 -17.94 -5.85 11.64
N ALA A 63 -17.45 -5.16 12.66
CA ALA A 63 -17.29 -3.70 12.64
C ALA A 63 -16.17 -3.25 11.67
N GLY A 64 -15.03 -3.95 11.68
CA GLY A 64 -13.92 -3.68 10.79
C GLY A 64 -14.26 -3.95 9.32
N SER A 65 -14.99 -5.04 9.05
CA SER A 65 -15.51 -5.35 7.71
C SER A 65 -16.40 -4.21 7.18
N ALA A 66 -17.38 -3.78 7.97
CA ALA A 66 -18.25 -2.66 7.59
C ALA A 66 -17.45 -1.38 7.29
N ALA A 67 -16.43 -1.08 8.09
CA ALA A 67 -15.57 0.08 7.89
C ALA A 67 -14.66 -0.06 6.65
N ALA A 68 -14.13 -1.25 6.40
CA ALA A 68 -13.32 -1.56 5.22
C ALA A 68 -14.16 -1.41 3.93
N TRP A 69 -15.31 -2.04 3.85
CA TRP A 69 -16.21 -1.94 2.70
C TRP A 69 -16.69 -0.51 2.47
N ARG A 70 -17.05 0.21 3.53
CA ARG A 70 -17.48 1.61 3.44
C ARG A 70 -16.39 2.51 2.86
N THR A 71 -15.12 2.33 3.29
CA THR A 71 -14.04 3.21 2.87
C THR A 71 -13.43 2.75 1.54
N ASN A 72 -13.08 1.45 1.43
CA ASN A 72 -12.30 0.94 0.31
C ASN A 72 -13.14 0.68 -0.94
N HIS A 73 -14.39 0.25 -0.79
CA HIS A 73 -15.30 0.02 -1.93
C HIS A 73 -16.24 1.22 -2.16
N VAL A 74 -17.14 1.53 -1.20
CA VAL A 74 -18.14 2.60 -1.40
C VAL A 74 -17.44 3.95 -1.62
N GLY A 75 -16.38 4.24 -0.85
CA GLY A 75 -15.59 5.45 -1.02
C GLY A 75 -14.92 5.56 -2.38
N ALA A 76 -14.35 4.46 -2.88
CA ALA A 76 -13.77 4.42 -4.22
C ALA A 76 -14.84 4.57 -5.32
N ALA A 77 -16.00 3.93 -5.16
CA ALA A 77 -17.14 4.05 -6.09
C ALA A 77 -17.66 5.50 -6.16
N ASN A 78 -17.82 6.17 -5.01
CA ASN A 78 -18.25 7.56 -4.96
C ASN A 78 -17.28 8.49 -5.70
N LEU A 79 -15.96 8.31 -5.48
CA LEU A 79 -14.94 9.09 -6.19
C LEU A 79 -14.89 8.78 -7.68
N ALA A 80 -15.07 7.51 -8.08
CA ALA A 80 -15.15 7.10 -9.47
C ALA A 80 -16.35 7.74 -10.19
N GLN A 81 -17.52 7.75 -9.56
CA GLN A 81 -18.71 8.44 -10.10
C GLN A 81 -18.49 9.95 -10.24
N ALA A 82 -17.87 10.58 -9.23
CA ALA A 82 -17.50 11.98 -9.31
C ALA A 82 -16.51 12.24 -10.45
N ALA A 83 -15.49 11.37 -10.61
CA ALA A 83 -14.51 11.48 -11.69
C ALA A 83 -15.13 11.37 -13.09
N ILE A 84 -16.07 10.46 -13.28
CA ILE A 84 -16.84 10.33 -14.54
C ILE A 84 -17.67 11.59 -14.80
N ARG A 85 -18.40 12.06 -13.78
CA ARG A 85 -19.32 13.21 -13.89
C ARG A 85 -18.57 14.52 -14.19
N HIS A 86 -17.47 14.75 -13.46
CA HIS A 86 -16.71 16.01 -13.53
C HIS A 86 -15.47 15.93 -14.43
N ARG A 87 -15.16 14.73 -14.97
CA ARG A 87 -14.08 14.46 -15.92
C ARG A 87 -12.66 14.76 -15.41
N PHE A 88 -12.43 14.68 -14.10
CA PHE A 88 -11.09 14.77 -13.52
C PHE A 88 -10.30 13.45 -13.64
N VAL A 89 -8.99 13.50 -13.39
CA VAL A 89 -8.14 12.30 -13.32
C VAL A 89 -8.20 11.73 -11.90
N LEU A 90 -8.57 10.46 -11.76
CA LEU A 90 -8.58 9.75 -10.47
C LEU A 90 -7.39 8.79 -10.38
N LEU A 91 -6.46 9.05 -9.46
CA LEU A 91 -5.43 8.09 -9.06
C LEU A 91 -5.85 7.42 -7.75
N HIS A 92 -5.96 6.11 -7.75
CA HIS A 92 -6.39 5.30 -6.61
C HIS A 92 -5.27 4.39 -6.10
N LEU A 93 -4.91 4.53 -4.83
CA LEU A 93 -3.97 3.62 -4.19
C LEU A 93 -4.65 2.29 -3.88
N SER A 94 -4.04 1.20 -4.36
CA SER A 94 -4.46 -0.17 -4.14
C SER A 94 -3.34 -1.00 -3.49
N THR A 95 -3.47 -2.32 -3.49
CA THR A 95 -2.63 -3.25 -2.74
C THR A 95 -2.41 -4.56 -3.49
N ASP A 96 -1.31 -5.23 -3.19
CA ASP A 96 -1.03 -6.62 -3.55
C ASP A 96 -2.05 -7.62 -2.96
N TYR A 97 -2.76 -7.27 -1.88
CA TYR A 97 -3.77 -8.13 -1.24
C TYR A 97 -5.02 -8.36 -2.09
N VAL A 98 -5.14 -7.73 -3.25
CA VAL A 98 -6.14 -8.10 -4.25
C VAL A 98 -5.85 -9.45 -4.90
N PHE A 99 -4.64 -9.99 -4.73
CA PHE A 99 -4.22 -11.30 -5.23
C PHE A 99 -4.12 -12.34 -4.11
N SER A 100 -4.30 -13.62 -4.45
CA SER A 100 -4.11 -14.73 -3.49
C SER A 100 -2.63 -15.01 -3.17
N GLY A 101 -1.72 -14.59 -4.04
CA GLY A 101 -0.30 -14.88 -3.89
C GLY A 101 0.04 -16.38 -3.99
N ARG A 102 -0.81 -17.19 -4.63
CA ARG A 102 -0.58 -18.63 -4.85
C ARG A 102 0.27 -18.91 -6.08
N THR A 103 0.46 -17.92 -6.95
CA THR A 103 1.28 -18.01 -8.16
C THR A 103 2.76 -17.88 -7.83
N THR A 104 3.61 -18.56 -8.61
CA THR A 104 5.06 -18.39 -8.58
C THR A 104 5.49 -17.24 -9.49
N GLY A 105 6.54 -16.52 -9.11
CA GLY A 105 7.08 -15.39 -9.89
C GLY A 105 6.34 -14.08 -9.65
N ALA A 106 6.66 -13.07 -10.46
CA ALA A 106 6.09 -11.74 -10.35
C ALA A 106 4.64 -11.68 -10.88
N ILE A 107 3.77 -10.99 -10.15
CA ILE A 107 2.33 -10.88 -10.44
C ILE A 107 2.10 -9.64 -11.29
N SER A 108 1.62 -9.82 -12.53
CA SER A 108 1.32 -8.72 -13.44
C SER A 108 0.04 -7.98 -13.06
N GLU A 109 -0.15 -6.78 -13.64
CA GLU A 109 -1.37 -6.00 -13.45
C GLU A 109 -2.63 -6.71 -13.96
N ASP A 110 -2.48 -7.58 -14.97
CA ASP A 110 -3.57 -8.32 -15.61
C ASP A 110 -3.84 -9.68 -14.95
N ALA A 111 -3.09 -10.03 -13.90
CA ALA A 111 -3.32 -11.27 -13.17
C ALA A 111 -4.73 -11.29 -12.54
N PRO A 112 -5.39 -12.45 -12.50
CA PRO A 112 -6.71 -12.58 -11.88
C PRO A 112 -6.71 -12.14 -10.42
N VAL A 113 -7.70 -11.34 -10.07
CA VAL A 113 -7.94 -10.86 -8.69
C VAL A 113 -8.58 -12.00 -7.90
N ASP A 114 -7.97 -12.39 -6.78
CA ASP A 114 -8.39 -13.53 -5.93
C ASP A 114 -7.96 -13.25 -4.46
N PRO A 115 -8.60 -12.28 -3.77
CA PRO A 115 -8.22 -11.86 -2.43
C PRO A 115 -8.51 -12.93 -1.38
N LEU A 116 -7.64 -13.05 -0.36
CA LEU A 116 -7.75 -14.04 0.72
C LEU A 116 -8.48 -13.53 1.98
N ASN A 117 -8.74 -12.24 2.07
CA ASN A 117 -9.26 -11.60 3.27
C ASN A 117 -10.13 -10.39 2.96
N VAL A 118 -10.95 -9.97 3.93
CA VAL A 118 -11.91 -8.87 3.79
C VAL A 118 -11.27 -7.55 3.35
N TYR A 119 -10.05 -7.25 3.81
CA TYR A 119 -9.32 -6.07 3.35
C TYR A 119 -9.05 -6.14 1.84
N GLY A 120 -8.49 -7.24 1.38
CA GLY A 120 -8.22 -7.48 -0.04
C GLY A 120 -9.50 -7.46 -0.89
N GLU A 121 -10.57 -8.11 -0.42
CA GLU A 121 -11.88 -8.09 -1.08
C GLU A 121 -12.42 -6.66 -1.26
N SER A 122 -12.40 -5.87 -0.18
CA SER A 122 -12.88 -4.49 -0.21
C SER A 122 -12.05 -3.59 -1.13
N LYS A 123 -10.72 -3.82 -1.21
CA LYS A 123 -9.82 -3.10 -2.12
C LYS A 123 -10.04 -3.51 -3.58
N ALA A 124 -10.18 -4.81 -3.84
CA ALA A 124 -10.45 -5.33 -5.17
C ALA A 124 -11.79 -4.81 -5.73
N ALA A 125 -12.82 -4.75 -4.89
CA ALA A 125 -14.10 -4.15 -5.26
C ALA A 125 -13.95 -2.66 -5.59
N GLY A 126 -13.15 -1.92 -4.82
CA GLY A 126 -12.81 -0.52 -5.11
C GLY A 126 -12.05 -0.35 -6.42
N ASP A 127 -11.04 -1.19 -6.69
CA ASP A 127 -10.31 -1.22 -7.96
C ASP A 127 -11.26 -1.39 -9.14
N SER A 128 -12.24 -2.30 -9.03
CA SER A 128 -13.24 -2.56 -10.07
C SER A 128 -14.11 -1.34 -10.37
N GLU A 129 -14.50 -0.55 -9.36
CA GLU A 129 -15.26 0.69 -9.57
C GLU A 129 -14.40 1.77 -10.23
N VAL A 130 -13.15 1.93 -9.79
CA VAL A 130 -12.23 2.92 -10.36
C VAL A 130 -11.86 2.59 -11.81
N ALA A 131 -11.71 1.30 -12.14
CA ALA A 131 -11.39 0.86 -13.50
C ALA A 131 -12.45 1.25 -14.55
N ARG A 132 -13.69 1.55 -14.14
CA ARG A 132 -14.75 2.08 -15.03
C ARG A 132 -14.56 3.55 -15.41
N THR A 133 -13.66 4.26 -14.71
CA THR A 133 -13.39 5.68 -14.94
C THR A 133 -12.43 5.82 -16.13
N PRO A 134 -12.79 6.55 -17.22
CA PRO A 134 -11.94 6.62 -18.40
C PRO A 134 -10.55 7.25 -18.15
N ARG A 135 -10.44 8.12 -17.15
CA ARG A 135 -9.21 8.83 -16.79
C ARG A 135 -8.76 8.41 -15.38
N HIS A 136 -8.22 7.20 -15.28
CA HIS A 136 -7.80 6.67 -13.98
C HIS A 136 -6.40 6.09 -13.98
N TYR A 137 -5.78 6.10 -12.81
CA TYR A 137 -4.64 5.27 -12.46
C TYR A 137 -5.00 4.47 -11.20
N ILE A 138 -4.85 3.16 -11.24
CA ILE A 138 -4.85 2.30 -10.07
C ILE A 138 -3.40 1.96 -9.78
N VAL A 139 -2.89 2.33 -8.61
CA VAL A 139 -1.51 2.03 -8.20
C VAL A 139 -1.55 0.94 -7.14
N ARG A 140 -1.23 -0.29 -7.55
CA ARG A 140 -1.07 -1.42 -6.63
C ARG A 140 0.33 -1.41 -6.04
N THR A 141 0.43 -1.46 -4.75
CA THR A 141 1.69 -1.45 -4.00
C THR A 141 1.67 -2.49 -2.89
N SER A 142 2.83 -2.77 -2.30
CA SER A 142 2.97 -3.72 -1.19
C SER A 142 3.92 -3.17 -0.12
N TRP A 143 3.78 -3.64 1.12
CA TRP A 143 4.76 -3.52 2.22
C TRP A 143 5.33 -2.12 2.43
N VAL A 144 4.44 -1.12 2.51
CA VAL A 144 4.83 0.29 2.55
C VAL A 144 5.53 0.66 3.86
N VAL A 145 6.73 1.22 3.73
CA VAL A 145 7.57 1.78 4.80
C VAL A 145 7.60 3.30 4.64
N GLY A 146 7.28 4.03 5.70
CA GLY A 146 7.26 5.49 5.70
C GLY A 146 7.27 6.03 7.13
N GLU A 147 6.74 7.22 7.31
CA GLU A 147 6.58 7.80 8.64
C GLU A 147 5.53 7.05 9.47
N GLY A 148 5.62 7.21 10.80
CA GLY A 148 4.75 6.53 11.75
C GLY A 148 5.10 5.05 11.93
N GLU A 149 4.14 4.31 12.46
CA GLU A 149 4.32 2.89 12.78
C GLU A 149 4.39 2.04 11.52
N ASN A 150 5.43 1.23 11.39
CA ASN A 150 5.63 0.29 10.29
C ASN A 150 6.47 -0.91 10.75
N PHE A 151 6.58 -1.94 9.90
CA PHE A 151 7.29 -3.17 10.23
C PHE A 151 8.76 -2.94 10.61
N VAL A 152 9.47 -2.11 9.86
CA VAL A 152 10.90 -1.84 10.11
C VAL A 152 11.10 -1.17 11.47
N ARG A 153 10.32 -0.14 11.79
CA ARG A 153 10.36 0.52 13.13
C ARG A 153 10.00 -0.43 14.25
N ARG A 154 9.00 -1.29 14.04
CA ARG A 154 8.66 -2.32 15.02
C ARG A 154 9.84 -3.26 15.27
N MET A 155 10.53 -3.72 14.23
CA MET A 155 11.70 -4.58 14.38
C MET A 155 12.86 -3.86 15.10
N LEU A 156 13.11 -2.59 14.80
CA LEU A 156 14.10 -1.78 15.54
C LEU A 156 13.79 -1.70 17.03
N ARG A 157 12.52 -1.43 17.40
CA ARG A 157 12.13 -1.41 18.81
C ARG A 157 12.34 -2.76 19.50
N LEU A 158 12.00 -3.87 18.85
CA LEU A 158 12.24 -5.20 19.38
C LEU A 158 13.73 -5.49 19.57
N ALA A 159 14.56 -5.08 18.60
CA ALA A 159 16.01 -5.21 18.67
C ALA A 159 16.61 -4.43 19.85
N HIS A 160 16.24 -3.15 20.01
CA HIS A 160 16.68 -2.31 21.13
C HIS A 160 16.17 -2.82 22.48
N ALA A 161 14.98 -3.41 22.53
CA ALA A 161 14.43 -4.03 23.74
C ALA A 161 15.05 -5.40 24.06
N GLY A 162 16.04 -5.87 23.32
CA GLY A 162 16.69 -7.17 23.53
C GLY A 162 15.82 -8.38 23.23
N GLN A 163 14.67 -8.21 22.58
CA GLN A 163 13.72 -9.27 22.29
C GLN A 163 14.20 -10.18 21.13
N ARG A 164 13.64 -11.39 21.08
CA ARG A 164 13.91 -12.39 20.05
C ARG A 164 12.58 -12.82 19.40
N PRO A 165 12.09 -12.08 18.41
CA PRO A 165 10.80 -12.38 17.79
C PRO A 165 10.86 -13.59 16.87
N THR A 166 9.71 -14.28 16.74
CA THR A 166 9.47 -15.27 15.69
C THR A 166 8.63 -14.61 14.60
N ILE A 167 9.16 -14.55 13.38
CA ILE A 167 8.58 -13.82 12.24
C ILE A 167 8.26 -14.80 11.11
N VAL A 168 7.21 -14.51 10.34
CA VAL A 168 6.79 -15.32 9.18
C VAL A 168 7.91 -15.34 8.12
N ASP A 169 8.28 -16.55 7.65
CA ASP A 169 9.43 -16.77 6.75
C ASP A 169 9.04 -17.47 5.43
N ASP A 170 7.76 -17.44 5.08
CA ASP A 170 7.20 -18.01 3.83
C ASP A 170 6.30 -17.02 3.07
N GLN A 171 6.30 -15.74 3.45
CA GLN A 171 5.67 -14.66 2.70
C GLN A 171 6.75 -13.84 2.02
N PHE A 172 6.72 -13.80 0.67
CA PHE A 172 7.72 -13.13 -0.16
C PHE A 172 7.19 -11.83 -0.73
N GLY A 173 8.01 -10.79 -0.72
CA GLY A 173 7.68 -9.48 -1.29
C GLY A 173 8.88 -8.56 -1.33
N ARG A 174 8.61 -7.28 -1.60
CA ARG A 174 9.59 -6.19 -1.54
C ARG A 174 9.03 -5.08 -0.67
N LEU A 175 9.90 -4.40 0.08
CA LEU A 175 9.51 -3.16 0.75
C LEU A 175 9.22 -2.09 -0.31
N THR A 176 8.30 -1.19 0.01
CA THR A 176 8.03 0.02 -0.78
C THR A 176 8.20 1.22 0.12
N PHE A 177 9.21 2.04 -0.16
CA PHE A 177 9.40 3.28 0.58
C PHE A 177 8.41 4.33 0.09
N ALA A 178 7.73 4.98 1.04
CA ALA A 178 6.65 5.93 0.72
C ALA A 178 7.12 7.09 -0.18
N ASP A 179 8.37 7.52 -0.05
CA ASP A 179 8.93 8.58 -0.88
C ASP A 179 9.13 8.11 -2.34
N ASP A 180 9.58 6.86 -2.55
CA ASP A 180 9.73 6.27 -3.89
C ASP A 180 8.34 6.04 -4.54
N LEU A 181 7.37 5.57 -3.76
CA LEU A 181 5.98 5.47 -4.20
C LEU A 181 5.41 6.83 -4.61
N CYS A 182 5.66 7.87 -3.82
CA CYS A 182 5.23 9.23 -4.15
C CYS A 182 5.91 9.78 -5.42
N ALA A 183 7.20 9.47 -5.63
CA ALA A 183 7.91 9.82 -6.86
C ALA A 183 7.29 9.15 -8.09
N ALA A 184 6.95 7.87 -8.00
CA ALA A 184 6.25 7.14 -9.06
C ALA A 184 4.86 7.72 -9.34
N ILE A 185 4.09 8.06 -8.29
CA ILE A 185 2.79 8.72 -8.44
C ILE A 185 2.95 10.08 -9.11
N ARG A 186 3.97 10.85 -8.72
CA ARG A 186 4.28 12.15 -9.36
C ARG A 186 4.59 11.96 -10.85
N HIS A 187 5.35 10.93 -11.20
CA HIS A 187 5.63 10.60 -12.60
C HIS A 187 4.34 10.36 -13.38
N LEU A 188 3.41 9.53 -12.88
CA LEU A 188 2.12 9.28 -13.52
C LEU A 188 1.28 10.55 -13.70
N VAL A 189 1.28 11.44 -12.70
CA VAL A 189 0.53 12.69 -12.72
C VAL A 189 1.10 13.68 -13.73
N VAL A 190 2.44 13.80 -13.79
CA VAL A 190 3.13 14.80 -14.63
C VAL A 190 3.20 14.35 -16.09
N HIS A 191 3.66 13.12 -16.32
CA HIS A 191 3.90 12.61 -17.70
C HIS A 191 2.66 12.03 -18.36
N ARG A 192 1.62 11.71 -17.57
CA ARG A 192 0.33 11.20 -18.05
C ARG A 192 0.45 10.04 -19.06
N PRO A 193 1.17 8.96 -18.74
CA PRO A 193 1.19 7.79 -19.60
C PRO A 193 -0.22 7.19 -19.74
N ALA A 194 -0.36 6.10 -20.49
CA ALA A 194 -1.65 5.43 -20.68
C ALA A 194 -2.36 5.17 -19.35
N PHE A 195 -3.64 5.52 -19.27
CA PHE A 195 -4.47 5.23 -18.09
C PHE A 195 -4.58 3.72 -17.84
N GLY A 196 -4.84 3.35 -16.61
CA GLY A 196 -5.02 1.96 -16.20
C GLY A 196 -4.29 1.61 -14.89
N THR A 197 -4.11 0.32 -14.66
CA THR A 197 -3.45 -0.21 -13.45
C THR A 197 -1.94 -0.26 -13.64
N TYR A 198 -1.20 0.09 -12.59
CA TYR A 198 0.25 0.02 -12.48
C TYR A 198 0.65 -0.61 -11.16
N ASN A 199 1.52 -1.58 -11.20
CA ASN A 199 2.20 -2.11 -10.02
C ASN A 199 3.41 -1.23 -9.70
N VAL A 200 3.51 -0.76 -8.46
CA VAL A 200 4.59 0.12 -8.01
C VAL A 200 5.07 -0.32 -6.64
N THR A 201 6.27 -0.90 -6.60
CA THR A 201 7.06 -1.18 -5.38
C THR A 201 8.48 -0.74 -5.61
N ASN A 202 9.32 -0.74 -4.59
CA ASN A 202 10.76 -0.75 -4.86
C ASN A 202 11.13 -2.04 -5.59
N ASP A 203 12.23 -2.01 -6.33
CA ASP A 203 12.81 -3.15 -7.05
C ASP A 203 13.72 -3.99 -6.14
N GLY A 204 14.49 -4.89 -6.72
CA GLY A 204 15.46 -5.75 -6.05
C GLY A 204 14.96 -7.18 -5.82
N THR A 205 15.78 -7.98 -5.17
CA THR A 205 15.47 -9.38 -4.89
C THR A 205 14.34 -9.50 -3.86
N PRO A 206 13.28 -10.27 -4.14
CA PRO A 206 12.24 -10.51 -3.14
C PRO A 206 12.80 -11.15 -1.86
N ALA A 207 12.29 -10.76 -0.71
CA ALA A 207 12.68 -11.28 0.59
C ALA A 207 11.46 -11.65 1.43
N THR A 208 11.66 -12.47 2.46
CA THR A 208 10.62 -12.77 3.45
C THR A 208 10.60 -11.72 4.56
N TRP A 209 9.49 -11.65 5.31
CA TRP A 209 9.44 -10.79 6.50
C TRP A 209 10.52 -11.12 7.51
N ALA A 210 10.83 -12.42 7.73
CA ALA A 210 11.91 -12.83 8.62
C ALA A 210 13.28 -12.40 8.10
N ALA A 211 13.54 -12.52 6.80
CA ALA A 211 14.80 -12.06 6.19
C ALA A 211 14.98 -10.54 6.34
N ILE A 212 13.92 -9.76 6.13
CA ILE A 212 13.95 -8.30 6.36
C ILE A 212 14.18 -8.00 7.85
N ALA A 213 13.51 -8.72 8.77
CA ALA A 213 13.70 -8.53 10.21
C ALA A 213 15.16 -8.80 10.63
N ARG A 214 15.80 -9.87 10.10
CA ARG A 214 17.22 -10.15 10.34
C ARG A 214 18.13 -9.00 9.90
N LYS A 215 17.89 -8.43 8.70
CA LYS A 215 18.66 -7.26 8.23
C LYS A 215 18.52 -6.06 9.18
N VAL A 216 17.30 -5.81 9.69
CA VAL A 216 17.05 -4.73 10.67
C VAL A 216 17.76 -4.99 12.00
N PHE A 217 17.75 -6.24 12.47
CA PHE A 217 18.45 -6.64 13.71
C PHE A 217 19.96 -6.46 13.59
N ILE A 218 20.55 -6.90 12.47
CA ILE A 218 21.99 -6.72 12.19
C ILE A 218 22.36 -5.22 12.19
N ALA A 219 21.55 -4.37 11.54
CA ALA A 219 21.76 -2.92 11.52
C ALA A 219 21.66 -2.28 12.92
N ALA A 220 20.85 -2.86 13.82
CA ALA A 220 20.74 -2.45 15.22
C ALA A 220 21.82 -3.05 16.14
N GLY A 221 22.88 -3.67 15.58
CA GLY A 221 23.99 -4.27 16.35
C GLY A 221 23.63 -5.60 17.02
N ARG A 222 22.55 -6.26 16.58
CA ARG A 222 22.11 -7.58 17.04
C ARG A 222 22.58 -8.67 16.06
N ARG A 223 22.33 -9.94 16.41
CA ARG A 223 22.66 -11.09 15.56
C ARG A 223 21.45 -11.51 14.76
N ASP A 224 21.64 -12.14 13.61
CA ASP A 224 20.55 -12.68 12.78
C ASP A 224 19.80 -13.84 13.47
N GLU A 225 20.52 -14.66 14.28
CA GLU A 225 19.91 -15.74 15.06
C GLU A 225 18.94 -15.23 16.16
N ASP A 226 18.95 -13.94 16.45
CA ASP A 226 17.96 -13.33 17.36
C ASP A 226 16.55 -13.25 16.73
N VAL A 227 16.40 -13.54 15.43
CA VAL A 227 15.12 -13.62 14.72
C VAL A 227 14.87 -15.03 14.22
N SER A 228 13.89 -15.70 14.80
CA SER A 228 13.44 -17.03 14.37
C SER A 228 12.41 -16.92 13.26
N GLY A 229 12.41 -17.90 12.33
CA GLY A 229 11.38 -18.05 11.30
C GLY A 229 10.24 -18.97 11.73
N ARG A 230 9.04 -18.76 11.17
CA ARG A 230 7.93 -19.71 11.17
C ARG A 230 7.11 -19.59 9.89
N THR A 231 6.33 -20.61 9.59
CA THR A 231 5.41 -20.58 8.44
C THR A 231 4.15 -19.77 8.75
N THR A 232 3.48 -19.27 7.70
CA THR A 232 2.15 -18.65 7.79
C THR A 232 1.15 -19.60 8.43
N ARG A 233 1.20 -20.90 8.12
CA ARG A 233 0.33 -21.91 8.70
C ARG A 233 0.51 -22.01 10.22
N GLU A 234 1.73 -22.07 10.72
CA GLU A 234 2.03 -22.08 12.16
C GLU A 234 1.57 -20.80 12.83
N PHE A 235 1.80 -19.66 12.18
CA PHE A 235 1.33 -18.37 12.68
C PHE A 235 -0.21 -18.33 12.84
N LEU A 236 -0.95 -18.76 11.82
CA LEU A 236 -2.42 -18.77 11.86
C LEU A 236 -2.97 -19.82 12.84
N ALA A 237 -2.27 -20.93 13.04
CA ALA A 237 -2.65 -21.93 14.07
C ALA A 237 -2.57 -21.34 15.49
N GLU A 238 -1.54 -20.51 15.76
CA GLU A 238 -1.39 -19.82 17.05
C GLU A 238 -2.34 -18.60 17.18
N PHE A 239 -2.59 -17.90 16.07
CA PHE A 239 -3.42 -16.68 16.02
C PHE A 239 -4.60 -16.80 15.05
N PRO A 240 -5.62 -17.63 15.33
CA PRO A 240 -6.69 -17.97 14.36
C PRO A 240 -7.62 -16.80 14.00
N LYS A 241 -7.53 -15.68 14.72
CA LYS A 241 -8.28 -14.45 14.41
C LYS A 241 -7.54 -13.51 13.47
N LYS A 242 -6.29 -13.81 13.11
CA LYS A 242 -5.53 -13.03 12.16
C LYS A 242 -5.97 -13.35 10.73
N ALA A 243 -5.95 -12.33 9.87
CA ALA A 243 -6.25 -12.52 8.46
C ALA A 243 -5.17 -13.35 7.77
N GLU A 244 -5.58 -14.22 6.85
CA GLU A 244 -4.66 -14.87 5.92
C GLU A 244 -4.04 -13.83 4.99
N ARG A 245 -2.75 -13.98 4.69
CA ARG A 245 -2.00 -13.06 3.83
C ARG A 245 -1.42 -13.81 2.64
N PRO A 246 -1.26 -13.14 1.47
CA PRO A 246 -0.59 -13.75 0.32
C PRO A 246 0.80 -14.26 0.67
N LEU A 247 1.14 -15.49 0.22
CA LEU A 247 2.50 -16.01 0.34
C LEU A 247 3.45 -15.31 -0.64
N ASN A 248 2.92 -14.84 -1.76
CA ASN A 248 3.66 -14.08 -2.76
C ASN A 248 3.01 -12.69 -2.97
N SER A 249 3.75 -11.65 -2.62
CA SER A 249 3.44 -10.22 -2.83
C SER A 249 4.40 -9.57 -3.84
N VAL A 250 5.07 -10.36 -4.66
CA VAL A 250 6.05 -9.88 -5.66
C VAL A 250 5.30 -9.38 -6.89
N LEU A 251 5.14 -8.07 -7.00
CA LEU A 251 4.47 -7.45 -8.14
C LEU A 251 5.43 -7.32 -9.33
N ASP A 252 4.94 -7.56 -10.56
CA ASP A 252 5.69 -7.27 -11.79
C ASP A 252 5.79 -5.76 -11.99
N LEU A 253 6.97 -5.28 -12.31
CA LEU A 253 7.28 -3.86 -12.47
C LEU A 253 7.55 -3.45 -13.92
N GLY A 254 7.38 -4.36 -14.86
CA GLY A 254 7.68 -4.16 -16.28
C GLY A 254 6.91 -2.99 -16.88
N LYS A 255 5.61 -2.89 -16.58
CA LYS A 255 4.75 -1.80 -17.08
C LYS A 255 5.17 -0.44 -16.53
N ALA A 256 5.48 -0.35 -15.22
CA ALA A 256 5.94 0.88 -14.60
C ALA A 256 7.28 1.35 -15.19
N ARG A 257 8.24 0.43 -15.39
CA ARG A 257 9.51 0.73 -16.09
C ARG A 257 9.28 1.15 -17.53
N GLY A 258 8.38 0.50 -18.25
CA GLY A 258 8.06 0.79 -19.65
C GLY A 258 7.55 2.21 -19.90
N VAL A 259 7.00 2.87 -18.88
CA VAL A 259 6.57 4.28 -18.95
C VAL A 259 7.57 5.24 -18.31
N GLY A 260 8.77 4.78 -17.95
CA GLY A 260 9.85 5.62 -17.42
C GLY A 260 9.77 5.89 -15.90
N ILE A 261 9.00 5.12 -15.13
CA ILE A 261 9.04 5.22 -13.67
C ILE A 261 10.35 4.63 -13.18
N GLU A 262 11.12 5.42 -12.43
CA GLU A 262 12.34 4.98 -11.77
C GLU A 262 11.99 4.18 -10.51
N LEU A 263 12.53 2.96 -10.42
CA LEU A 263 12.28 2.04 -9.32
C LEU A 263 13.60 1.64 -8.68
N HIS A 264 13.86 2.17 -7.51
CA HIS A 264 15.08 1.90 -6.74
C HIS A 264 15.02 0.54 -6.07
N ASP A 265 16.18 -0.10 -5.88
CA ASP A 265 16.29 -1.33 -5.08
C ASP A 265 15.92 -1.04 -3.61
N TRP A 266 15.13 -1.93 -3.01
CA TRP A 266 14.65 -1.77 -1.64
C TRP A 266 15.77 -1.95 -0.59
N GLU A 267 16.82 -2.74 -0.86
CA GLU A 267 17.87 -3.01 0.13
C GLU A 267 18.73 -1.76 0.44
N PRO A 268 19.27 -1.03 -0.55
CA PRO A 268 19.93 0.24 -0.30
C PRO A 268 19.01 1.26 0.39
N ARG A 269 17.74 1.31 -0.02
CA ARG A 269 16.76 2.21 0.60
C ARG A 269 16.45 1.84 2.05
N LEU A 270 16.44 0.53 2.38
CA LEU A 270 16.32 0.08 3.77
C LEU A 270 17.52 0.55 4.59
N LYS A 271 18.75 0.43 4.07
CA LYS A 271 19.95 0.91 4.76
C LYS A 271 19.86 2.40 5.06
N GLU A 272 19.55 3.24 4.07
CA GLU A 272 19.36 4.67 4.24
C GLU A 272 18.25 5.02 5.27
N TYR A 273 17.16 4.26 5.24
CA TYR A 273 16.07 4.43 6.19
C TYR A 273 16.53 4.11 7.62
N LEU A 274 17.26 3.00 7.81
CA LEU A 274 17.77 2.57 9.11
C LEU A 274 18.80 3.54 9.67
N GLU A 275 19.72 4.07 8.85
CA GLU A 275 20.69 5.10 9.26
C GLU A 275 19.98 6.32 9.83
N ARG A 276 18.91 6.79 9.18
CA ARG A 276 18.09 7.92 9.67
C ARG A 276 17.33 7.59 10.97
N GLU A 277 16.83 6.37 11.13
CA GLU A 277 16.08 5.98 12.33
C GLU A 277 17.00 5.73 13.54
N LEU A 278 18.22 5.27 13.33
CA LEU A 278 19.21 5.00 14.38
C LEU A 278 19.91 6.27 14.89
N THR A 279 19.85 7.37 14.11
CA THR A 279 20.42 8.68 14.50
C THR A 279 19.41 9.61 15.19
N ARG A 280 18.14 9.20 15.28
CA ARG A 280 17.07 9.95 15.98
C ARG A 280 16.99 9.60 17.46
#